data_73af8cdca47a8b200d70b0911d336bd4
#
_entry.id   73af8cdca47a8b200d70b0911d336bd4
#
_cell.length_a   1.000
_cell.length_b   1.000
_cell.length_c   1.000
_cell.angle_alpha   90.00
_cell.angle_beta   90.00
_cell.angle_gamma   90.00
#
_symmetry.space_group_name_H-M   'P 1'
#
loop_
_entity.id
_entity.type
_entity.pdbx_description
1 polymer ?
#
loop_
_entity_poly.entity_id
_entity_poly.type
_entity_poly.pdbx_seq_one_letter_code
_entity_poly.pdbx_strand_id
1 'polypeptide(L)'
;MKEVVLMIKKLEALFNDWNKSNLIFENNTNFIEITTPFTDMHHDYIQLFFTEEKDGSYRLTDDGHIINELYMLGIDVNNSKKRKEFFDTTLRVFGVNFDSETEELFTSFDALSEYPAKQHNLIQCLIKISDMLLTAKNTVLSIFTEEINTFFDESNIIFTSDLGINCKS
;
A
#
# COMPACT_ATOMS: atom_id res chain seq x y z
N MET A 1 -6.90 -33.01 22.70
CA MET A 1 -5.70 -32.95 21.82
C MET A 1 -5.97 -33.35 20.38
N LYS A 2 -6.58 -34.48 20.05
CA LYS A 2 -6.89 -34.92 18.67
C LYS A 2 -7.82 -33.97 17.93
N GLU A 3 -8.83 -33.42 18.58
CA GLU A 3 -9.80 -32.47 18.00
C GLU A 3 -9.16 -31.14 17.58
N VAL A 4 -8.25 -30.58 18.40
CA VAL A 4 -7.52 -29.37 18.10
C VAL A 4 -6.61 -29.56 16.87
N VAL A 5 -5.90 -30.67 16.78
CA VAL A 5 -5.03 -31.03 15.66
C VAL A 5 -5.86 -31.14 14.35
N LEU A 6 -7.05 -31.74 14.44
CA LEU A 6 -7.95 -31.81 13.27
C LEU A 6 -8.45 -30.44 12.83
N MET A 7 -8.76 -29.56 13.78
CA MET A 7 -9.18 -28.19 13.50
C MET A 7 -8.06 -27.39 12.82
N ILE A 8 -6.81 -27.49 13.30
CA ILE A 8 -5.64 -26.82 12.67
C ILE A 8 -5.52 -27.24 11.21
N LYS A 9 -5.51 -28.53 10.91
CA LYS A 9 -5.42 -29.03 9.54
C LYS A 9 -6.56 -28.52 8.63
N LYS A 10 -7.77 -28.40 9.19
CA LYS A 10 -8.91 -27.85 8.46
C LYS A 10 -8.74 -26.37 8.14
N LEU A 11 -8.24 -25.58 9.09
CA LEU A 11 -7.96 -24.15 8.87
C LEU A 11 -6.84 -23.94 7.83
N GLU A 12 -5.77 -24.74 7.90
CA GLU A 12 -4.69 -24.72 6.92
C GLU A 12 -5.19 -25.04 5.50
N ALA A 13 -6.01 -26.09 5.37
CA ALA A 13 -6.59 -26.47 4.07
C ALA A 13 -7.48 -25.34 3.51
N LEU A 14 -8.39 -24.79 4.31
CA LEU A 14 -9.28 -23.71 3.90
C LEU A 14 -8.50 -22.46 3.47
N PHE A 15 -7.45 -22.11 4.22
CA PHE A 15 -6.60 -20.97 3.88
C PHE A 15 -5.83 -21.18 2.56
N ASN A 16 -5.27 -22.37 2.36
CA ASN A 16 -4.57 -22.71 1.14
C ASN A 16 -5.50 -22.73 -0.08
N ASP A 17 -6.72 -23.28 0.05
CA ASP A 17 -7.71 -23.31 -0.99
C ASP A 17 -8.19 -21.90 -1.35
N TRP A 18 -8.40 -21.06 -0.34
CA TRP A 18 -8.74 -19.66 -0.55
C TRP A 18 -7.62 -18.90 -1.28
N ASN A 19 -6.36 -19.05 -0.88
CA ASN A 19 -5.21 -18.44 -1.56
C ASN A 19 -5.14 -18.86 -3.03
N LYS A 20 -5.27 -20.16 -3.32
CA LYS A 20 -5.27 -20.66 -4.71
C LYS A 20 -6.38 -20.08 -5.57
N SER A 21 -7.52 -19.75 -4.97
CA SER A 21 -8.67 -19.21 -5.69
C SER A 21 -8.62 -17.71 -5.90
N ASN A 22 -7.83 -17.00 -5.11
CA ASN A 22 -7.81 -15.52 -5.09
C ASN A 22 -6.46 -14.92 -5.50
N LEU A 23 -5.42 -15.74 -5.64
CA LEU A 23 -4.14 -15.33 -6.20
C LEU A 23 -4.08 -15.85 -7.65
N ILE A 24 -4.18 -14.92 -8.61
CA ILE A 24 -4.30 -15.25 -10.03
C ILE A 24 -2.98 -14.94 -10.73
N PHE A 25 -2.49 -15.87 -11.54
CA PHE A 25 -1.26 -15.70 -12.33
C PHE A 25 -1.63 -15.72 -13.81
N GLU A 26 -1.26 -14.67 -14.53
CA GLU A 26 -1.47 -14.56 -15.96
C GLU A 26 -0.13 -14.42 -16.69
N ASN A 27 0.07 -15.25 -17.72
CA ASN A 27 1.32 -15.23 -18.47
C ASN A 27 1.20 -14.24 -19.64
N ASN A 28 2.03 -13.19 -19.57
CA ASN A 28 2.27 -12.27 -20.68
C ASN A 28 3.62 -12.57 -21.34
N THR A 29 3.87 -12.01 -22.53
CA THR A 29 5.06 -12.34 -23.35
C THR A 29 6.37 -12.11 -22.60
N ASN A 30 6.46 -11.09 -21.74
CA ASN A 30 7.69 -10.65 -21.09
C ASN A 30 7.64 -10.68 -19.56
N PHE A 31 6.50 -10.94 -18.97
CA PHE A 31 6.30 -10.94 -17.51
C PHE A 31 5.14 -11.85 -17.11
N ILE A 32 5.07 -12.19 -15.86
CA ILE A 32 3.91 -12.82 -15.25
C ILE A 32 3.18 -11.76 -14.44
N GLU A 33 1.91 -11.52 -14.77
CA GLU A 33 1.03 -10.68 -13.99
C GLU A 33 0.40 -11.47 -12.84
N ILE A 34 0.38 -10.88 -11.66
CA ILE A 34 -0.09 -11.52 -10.44
C ILE A 34 -1.14 -10.60 -9.80
N THR A 35 -2.41 -10.97 -9.95
CA THR A 35 -3.50 -10.31 -9.24
C THR A 35 -3.60 -10.88 -7.83
N THR A 36 -3.48 -10.02 -6.84
CA THR A 36 -3.53 -10.41 -5.43
C THR A 36 -4.92 -10.17 -4.81
N PRO A 37 -5.28 -10.85 -3.71
CA PRO A 37 -6.54 -10.58 -3.00
C PRO A 37 -6.46 -9.36 -2.06
N PHE A 38 -5.41 -8.57 -2.15
CA PHE A 38 -5.22 -7.35 -1.37
C PHE A 38 -5.60 -6.14 -2.21
N THR A 39 -6.10 -5.09 -1.57
CA THR A 39 -6.56 -3.89 -2.26
C THR A 39 -5.69 -2.68 -1.91
N ASP A 40 -5.61 -1.77 -2.85
CA ASP A 40 -4.97 -0.47 -2.71
C ASP A 40 -5.93 0.58 -2.07
N MET A 41 -5.55 1.85 -2.15
CA MET A 41 -6.33 2.99 -1.63
C MET A 41 -7.66 3.25 -2.34
N HIS A 42 -7.86 2.70 -3.54
CA HIS A 42 -9.09 2.80 -4.33
C HIS A 42 -9.98 1.56 -4.21
N HIS A 43 -9.56 0.59 -3.38
CA HIS A 43 -10.18 -0.74 -3.26
C HIS A 43 -10.02 -1.61 -4.50
N ASP A 44 -9.08 -1.29 -5.39
CA ASP A 44 -8.71 -2.11 -6.53
C ASP A 44 -7.67 -3.16 -6.11
N TYR A 45 -7.73 -4.33 -6.72
CA TYR A 45 -6.77 -5.41 -6.40
C TYR A 45 -5.35 -5.01 -6.79
N ILE A 46 -4.42 -5.15 -5.86
CA ILE A 46 -3.00 -4.92 -6.10
C ILE A 46 -2.51 -5.94 -7.12
N GLN A 47 -1.97 -5.45 -8.22
CA GLN A 47 -1.32 -6.23 -9.26
C GLN A 47 0.20 -6.11 -9.10
N LEU A 48 0.87 -7.23 -9.32
CA LEU A 48 2.34 -7.31 -9.31
C LEU A 48 2.82 -7.91 -10.62
N PHE A 49 4.01 -7.52 -11.02
CA PHE A 49 4.64 -7.98 -12.26
C PHE A 49 5.95 -8.67 -11.92
N PHE A 50 6.06 -9.93 -12.33
CA PHE A 50 7.23 -10.76 -12.09
C PHE A 50 8.01 -10.95 -13.40
N THR A 51 9.33 -10.71 -13.35
CA THR A 51 10.25 -10.91 -14.45
C THR A 51 11.47 -11.71 -14.02
N GLU A 52 12.05 -12.46 -14.96
CA GLU A 52 13.38 -13.02 -14.84
C GLU A 52 14.35 -12.10 -15.58
N GLU A 53 15.37 -11.62 -14.86
CA GLU A 53 16.36 -10.70 -15.38
C GLU A 53 17.46 -11.43 -16.17
N LYS A 54 18.20 -10.70 -17.00
CA LYS A 54 19.25 -11.27 -17.87
C LYS A 54 20.39 -11.94 -17.11
N ASP A 55 20.61 -11.57 -15.87
CA ASP A 55 21.63 -12.16 -14.98
C ASP A 55 21.14 -13.40 -14.23
N GLY A 56 19.87 -13.79 -14.43
CA GLY A 56 19.22 -14.93 -13.79
C GLY A 56 18.59 -14.62 -12.44
N SER A 57 18.64 -13.36 -12.00
CA SER A 57 17.86 -12.91 -10.83
C SER A 57 16.39 -12.70 -11.20
N TYR A 58 15.55 -12.55 -10.20
CA TYR A 58 14.12 -12.30 -10.36
C TYR A 58 13.77 -10.92 -9.83
N ARG A 59 12.85 -10.25 -10.49
CA ARG A 59 12.29 -8.96 -10.07
C ARG A 59 10.77 -9.09 -9.89
N LEU A 60 10.26 -8.51 -8.83
CA LEU A 60 8.83 -8.36 -8.57
C LEU A 60 8.55 -6.87 -8.29
N THR A 61 7.63 -6.27 -9.05
CA THR A 61 7.35 -4.82 -9.01
C THR A 61 5.85 -4.53 -9.06
N ASP A 62 5.45 -3.33 -8.66
CA ASP A 62 4.11 -2.76 -8.84
C ASP A 62 3.96 -1.95 -10.14
N ASP A 63 5.01 -1.91 -10.97
CA ASP A 63 5.07 -1.12 -12.22
C ASP A 63 4.78 0.38 -11.99
N GLY A 64 5.16 0.92 -10.84
CA GLY A 64 5.00 2.33 -10.48
C GLY A 64 3.57 2.74 -10.08
N HIS A 65 2.63 1.79 -10.02
CA HIS A 65 1.21 2.08 -9.80
C HIS A 65 0.97 2.91 -8.53
N ILE A 66 1.47 2.49 -7.38
CA ILE A 66 1.17 3.13 -6.09
C ILE A 66 1.73 4.56 -6.01
N ILE A 67 2.91 4.80 -6.52
CA ILE A 67 3.51 6.15 -6.50
C ILE A 67 2.77 7.09 -7.45
N ASN A 68 2.43 6.62 -8.65
CA ASN A 68 1.64 7.38 -9.61
C ASN A 68 0.26 7.77 -9.05
N GLU A 69 -0.44 6.83 -8.40
CA GLU A 69 -1.73 7.12 -7.78
C GLU A 69 -1.63 8.15 -6.66
N LEU A 70 -0.63 8.06 -5.79
CA LEU A 70 -0.36 9.06 -4.75
C LEU A 70 -0.10 10.44 -5.39
N TYR A 71 0.69 10.48 -6.46
CA TYR A 71 1.00 11.72 -7.16
C TYR A 71 -0.26 12.35 -7.78
N MET A 72 -1.13 11.55 -8.41
CA MET A 72 -2.41 12.01 -8.97
C MET A 72 -3.35 12.58 -7.89
N LEU A 73 -3.24 12.12 -6.66
CA LEU A 73 -3.95 12.63 -5.48
C LEU A 73 -3.27 13.84 -4.82
N GLY A 74 -2.19 14.37 -5.42
CA GLY A 74 -1.43 15.52 -4.93
C GLY A 74 -0.48 15.20 -3.78
N ILE A 75 -0.11 13.93 -3.62
CA ILE A 75 0.80 13.47 -2.58
C ILE A 75 2.14 13.13 -3.21
N ASP A 76 3.09 14.04 -3.08
CA ASP A 76 4.48 13.78 -3.41
C ASP A 76 5.22 13.28 -2.17
N VAL A 77 5.81 12.09 -2.28
CA VAL A 77 6.58 11.44 -1.20
C VAL A 77 7.79 12.26 -0.77
N ASN A 78 8.30 13.13 -1.64
CA ASN A 78 9.44 14.00 -1.40
C ASN A 78 9.06 15.40 -0.85
N ASN A 79 7.79 15.76 -0.85
CA ASN A 79 7.33 17.13 -0.56
C ASN A 79 7.46 17.52 0.94
N SER A 80 7.76 16.60 1.84
CA SER A 80 8.09 16.93 3.23
C SER A 80 9.10 15.97 3.82
N LYS A 81 9.95 16.47 4.71
CA LYS A 81 10.95 15.66 5.42
C LYS A 81 10.31 14.45 6.12
N LYS A 82 9.17 14.66 6.79
CA LYS A 82 8.46 13.58 7.50
C LYS A 82 7.90 12.52 6.56
N ARG A 83 7.35 12.93 5.40
CA ARG A 83 6.87 11.98 4.39
C ARG A 83 8.00 11.15 3.83
N LYS A 84 9.09 11.83 3.44
CA LYS A 84 10.27 11.14 2.92
C LYS A 84 10.83 10.16 3.95
N GLU A 85 10.96 10.56 5.21
CA GLU A 85 11.42 9.70 6.30
C GLU A 85 10.51 8.47 6.51
N PHE A 86 9.19 8.66 6.45
CA PHE A 86 8.22 7.57 6.51
C PHE A 86 8.38 6.62 5.32
N PHE A 87 8.48 7.16 4.10
CA PHE A 87 8.68 6.41 2.87
C PHE A 87 9.97 5.58 2.93
N ASP A 88 11.11 6.23 3.13
CA ASP A 88 12.43 5.58 3.20
C ASP A 88 12.48 4.51 4.32
N THR A 89 11.83 4.78 5.46
CA THR A 89 11.74 3.82 6.56
C THR A 89 10.90 2.62 6.19
N THR A 90 9.76 2.83 5.52
CA THR A 90 8.88 1.74 5.06
C THR A 90 9.61 0.84 4.08
N LEU A 91 10.27 1.40 3.07
CA LEU A 91 11.07 0.64 2.10
C LEU A 91 12.11 -0.24 2.81
N ARG A 92 12.86 0.34 3.72
CA ARG A 92 13.91 -0.38 4.48
C ARG A 92 13.35 -1.52 5.34
N VAL A 93 12.22 -1.30 6.01
CA VAL A 93 11.59 -2.30 6.89
C VAL A 93 11.15 -3.54 6.11
N PHE A 94 10.60 -3.33 4.91
CA PHE A 94 10.11 -4.43 4.07
C PHE A 94 11.15 -4.96 3.07
N GLY A 95 12.32 -4.34 2.97
CA GLY A 95 13.36 -4.73 2.01
C GLY A 95 12.90 -4.52 0.56
N VAL A 96 12.18 -3.42 0.32
CA VAL A 96 11.69 -2.98 -0.99
C VAL A 96 12.58 -1.84 -1.47
N ASN A 97 12.86 -1.80 -2.76
CA ASN A 97 13.59 -0.75 -3.43
C ASN A 97 12.63 0.19 -4.17
N PHE A 98 13.09 1.39 -4.44
CA PHE A 98 12.37 2.37 -5.24
C PHE A 98 13.25 2.84 -6.39
N ASP A 99 12.72 2.77 -7.59
CA ASP A 99 13.34 3.34 -8.78
C ASP A 99 12.72 4.71 -9.07
N SER A 100 13.53 5.76 -8.96
CA SER A 100 13.05 7.14 -9.15
C SER A 100 12.83 7.54 -10.61
N GLU A 101 13.28 6.74 -11.58
CA GLU A 101 13.08 7.00 -13.01
C GLU A 101 11.77 6.39 -13.50
N THR A 102 11.45 5.19 -13.03
CA THR A 102 10.23 4.46 -13.40
C THR A 102 9.11 4.56 -12.35
N GLU A 103 9.41 5.12 -11.17
CA GLU A 103 8.53 5.21 -10.00
C GLU A 103 8.11 3.84 -9.42
N GLU A 104 8.79 2.76 -9.85
CA GLU A 104 8.51 1.41 -9.40
C GLU A 104 8.95 1.14 -7.97
N LEU A 105 8.08 0.48 -7.23
CA LEU A 105 8.39 -0.19 -5.97
C LEU A 105 8.66 -1.67 -6.25
N PHE A 106 9.87 -2.12 -6.00
CA PHE A 106 10.27 -3.47 -6.41
C PHE A 106 11.14 -4.19 -5.39
N THR A 107 11.21 -5.50 -5.54
CA THR A 107 12.16 -6.36 -4.82
C THR A 107 12.84 -7.31 -5.81
N SER A 108 14.13 -7.58 -5.59
CA SER A 108 14.89 -8.54 -6.37
C SER A 108 15.34 -9.71 -5.48
N PHE A 109 15.53 -10.88 -6.07
CA PHE A 109 15.96 -12.09 -5.37
C PHE A 109 16.57 -13.09 -6.36
N ASP A 110 17.44 -13.99 -5.84
CA ASP A 110 18.21 -14.93 -6.67
C ASP A 110 17.57 -16.32 -6.74
N ALA A 111 16.73 -16.68 -5.77
CA ALA A 111 16.12 -18.00 -5.72
C ALA A 111 14.59 -17.92 -5.71
N LEU A 112 13.91 -18.68 -6.58
CA LEU A 112 12.43 -18.75 -6.63
C LEU A 112 11.79 -19.14 -5.29
N SER A 113 12.52 -19.84 -4.42
CA SER A 113 12.05 -20.16 -3.07
C SER A 113 11.82 -18.94 -2.18
N GLU A 114 12.42 -17.78 -2.53
CA GLU A 114 12.23 -16.52 -1.81
C GLU A 114 10.93 -15.79 -2.21
N TYR A 115 10.38 -16.12 -3.39
CA TYR A 115 9.22 -15.44 -3.96
C TYR A 115 8.06 -15.22 -2.98
N PRO A 116 7.59 -16.22 -2.21
CA PRO A 116 6.44 -16.00 -1.32
C PRO A 116 6.71 -14.94 -0.24
N ALA A 117 7.91 -14.92 0.32
CA ALA A 117 8.30 -13.92 1.32
C ALA A 117 8.48 -12.54 0.70
N LYS A 118 9.08 -12.46 -0.48
CA LYS A 118 9.28 -11.21 -1.22
C LYS A 118 7.96 -10.59 -1.66
N GLN A 119 7.04 -11.41 -2.19
CA GLN A 119 5.69 -10.97 -2.53
C GLN A 119 4.95 -10.44 -1.30
N HIS A 120 4.97 -11.16 -0.21
CA HIS A 120 4.32 -10.74 1.04
C HIS A 120 4.85 -9.40 1.53
N ASN A 121 6.18 -9.22 1.56
CA ASN A 121 6.82 -7.98 1.98
C ASN A 121 6.49 -6.82 1.04
N LEU A 122 6.52 -7.06 -0.27
CA LEU A 122 6.17 -6.03 -1.26
C LEU A 122 4.72 -5.57 -1.06
N ILE A 123 3.75 -6.49 -0.98
CA ILE A 123 2.33 -6.15 -0.76
C ILE A 123 2.16 -5.32 0.52
N GLN A 124 2.77 -5.72 1.64
CA GLN A 124 2.69 -4.95 2.88
C GLN A 124 3.29 -3.55 2.73
N CYS A 125 4.39 -3.42 2.00
CA CYS A 125 5.02 -2.14 1.68
C CYS A 125 4.08 -1.26 0.86
N LEU A 126 3.48 -1.79 -0.20
CA LEU A 126 2.54 -1.08 -1.08
C LEU A 126 1.33 -0.57 -0.30
N ILE A 127 0.69 -1.42 0.51
CA ILE A 127 -0.45 -1.03 1.35
C ILE A 127 -0.04 0.10 2.31
N LYS A 128 1.10 -0.04 2.98
CA LYS A 128 1.57 0.96 3.93
C LYS A 128 1.94 2.30 3.28
N ILE A 129 2.44 2.28 2.06
CA ILE A 129 2.71 3.50 1.29
C ILE A 129 1.40 4.11 0.79
N SER A 130 0.43 3.30 0.35
CA SER A 130 -0.92 3.75 -0.01
C SER A 130 -1.60 4.50 1.13
N ASP A 131 -1.41 4.10 2.37
CA ASP A 131 -1.93 4.77 3.57
C ASP A 131 -1.42 6.21 3.75
N MET A 132 -0.40 6.63 2.98
CA MET A 132 0.04 8.04 2.94
C MET A 132 -1.08 8.96 2.44
N LEU A 133 -2.08 8.44 1.73
CA LEU A 133 -3.29 9.19 1.37
C LEU A 133 -3.95 9.81 2.60
N LEU A 134 -3.96 9.10 3.74
CA LEU A 134 -4.51 9.59 4.99
C LEU A 134 -3.75 10.80 5.55
N THR A 135 -2.54 11.06 5.04
CA THR A 135 -1.72 12.22 5.42
C THR A 135 -1.92 13.42 4.48
N ALA A 136 -2.78 13.31 3.47
CA ALA A 136 -3.09 14.41 2.56
C ALA A 136 -3.67 15.58 3.36
N LYS A 137 -3.25 16.80 3.02
CA LYS A 137 -3.65 18.01 3.75
C LYS A 137 -5.17 18.16 3.87
N ASN A 138 -5.89 17.85 2.79
CA ASN A 138 -7.35 17.97 2.76
C ASN A 138 -8.02 16.91 3.65
N THR A 139 -7.49 15.69 3.70
CA THR A 139 -8.00 14.60 4.55
C THR A 139 -7.79 14.93 6.02
N VAL A 140 -6.57 15.36 6.41
CA VAL A 140 -6.25 15.77 7.78
C VAL A 140 -7.11 16.98 8.21
N LEU A 141 -7.27 17.97 7.32
CA LEU A 141 -8.09 19.15 7.61
C LEU A 141 -9.56 18.78 7.78
N SER A 142 -10.08 17.86 6.98
CA SER A 142 -11.48 17.38 7.08
C SER A 142 -11.71 16.66 8.41
N ILE A 143 -10.84 15.72 8.78
CA ILE A 143 -10.93 14.99 10.06
C ILE A 143 -10.86 15.97 11.25
N PHE A 144 -9.88 16.88 11.22
CA PHE A 144 -9.73 17.87 12.29
C PHE A 144 -10.93 18.81 12.42
N THR A 145 -11.52 19.23 11.30
CA THR A 145 -12.73 20.07 11.30
C THR A 145 -13.92 19.31 11.87
N GLU A 146 -14.08 18.04 11.52
CA GLU A 146 -15.14 17.19 12.06
C GLU A 146 -14.99 16.99 13.58
N GLU A 147 -13.80 16.71 14.07
CA GLU A 147 -13.51 16.55 15.49
C GLU A 147 -13.81 17.85 16.28
N ILE A 148 -13.41 19.02 15.74
CA ILE A 148 -13.71 20.31 16.36
C ILE A 148 -15.22 20.59 16.37
N ASN A 149 -15.93 20.32 15.29
CA ASN A 149 -17.37 20.51 15.21
C ASN A 149 -18.08 19.63 16.24
N THR A 150 -17.72 18.35 16.33
CA THR A 150 -18.25 17.41 17.31
C THR A 150 -18.00 17.89 18.74
N PHE A 151 -16.78 18.36 19.05
CA PHE A 151 -16.45 18.90 20.37
C PHE A 151 -17.29 20.13 20.73
N PHE A 152 -17.53 21.04 19.79
CA PHE A 152 -18.36 22.23 20.04
C PHE A 152 -19.83 21.88 20.22
N ASP A 153 -20.35 20.94 19.43
CA ASP A 153 -21.73 20.44 19.57
C ASP A 153 -21.94 19.77 20.93
N GLU A 154 -21.03 18.89 21.35
CA GLU A 154 -21.09 18.24 22.69
C GLU A 154 -20.95 19.23 23.84
N SER A 155 -20.21 20.32 23.63
CA SER A 155 -20.00 21.38 24.62
C SER A 155 -21.11 22.45 24.62
N ASN A 156 -22.14 22.33 23.76
CA ASN A 156 -23.20 23.34 23.54
C ASN A 156 -22.65 24.73 23.20
N ILE A 157 -21.53 24.79 22.47
CA ILE A 157 -20.92 26.05 22.03
C ILE A 157 -21.46 26.37 20.63
N ILE A 158 -22.16 27.49 20.49
CA ILE A 158 -22.65 27.98 19.20
C ILE A 158 -21.47 28.59 18.45
N PHE A 159 -21.09 28.00 17.32
CA PHE A 159 -20.03 28.52 16.44
C PHE A 159 -20.52 28.55 14.99
N THR A 160 -19.86 29.38 14.16
CA THR A 160 -20.07 29.43 12.72
C THR A 160 -18.80 28.94 12.01
N SER A 161 -18.91 27.89 11.19
CA SER A 161 -17.79 27.25 10.49
C SER A 161 -17.18 28.08 9.35
N ASP A 162 -17.78 29.20 8.95
CA ASP A 162 -17.39 30.00 7.77
C ASP A 162 -17.07 31.47 8.09
N LEU A 163 -16.12 31.72 8.97
CA LEU A 163 -15.49 33.05 9.06
C LEU A 163 -14.28 33.10 8.12
N GLY A 164 -14.51 33.45 6.85
CA GLY A 164 -13.45 33.88 5.94
C GLY A 164 -12.77 35.13 6.49
N ILE A 165 -11.59 34.98 7.08
CA ILE A 165 -10.74 36.12 7.45
C ILE A 165 -10.16 36.69 6.14
N ASN A 166 -10.80 37.72 5.59
CA ASN A 166 -10.22 38.52 4.53
C ASN A 166 -9.11 39.39 5.12
N CYS A 167 -7.88 38.92 5.12
CA CYS A 167 -6.71 39.78 5.30
C CYS A 167 -6.58 40.66 4.07
N LYS A 168 -7.03 41.89 4.14
CA LYS A 168 -6.62 42.93 3.20
C LYS A 168 -5.16 43.28 3.51
N SER A 169 -4.27 42.96 2.57
CA SER A 169 -2.91 43.51 2.47
C SER A 169 -2.94 44.97 2.07
#